data_3762968f960cfb21e638e99cff670686
#
_entry.id   3762968f960cfb21e638e99cff670686
#
_cell.length_a   1.000
_cell.length_b   1.000
_cell.length_c   1.000
_cell.angle_alpha   90.00
_cell.angle_beta   90.00
_cell.angle_gamma   90.00
#
_symmetry.space_group_name_H-M   'P 1'
#
loop_
_entity.id
_entity.type
_entity.pdbx_description
1 polymer ?
#
loop_
_entity_poly.entity_id
_entity_poly.type
_entity_poly.pdbx_seq_one_letter_code
_entity_poly.pdbx_strand_id
1 'polypeptide(L)'
;MLEEKNKLKEQMNVLERTQEVIRLALERMHYKQEAYDLVKEPLRLLTVRIPVRMDDGSVKVFTGYRAQHNDAVGPTKGGIRFHQDVTEEEVKALSMWMSIKCGITDLPYGGGKGGIQCDPRTMSFGELERLSRGYVRAISQIVGPTKDIPAPDVFTNSQIMAWMMDEYSRIREFDSPGFITGKPLVLGGSVGRESSTAKGVTIVAREAAKVGGIKIEGSKVIIQGFGNAGSFLAKFLHDEGAKIVGISDAYGALYDPEGLDIDYLLDNRDSFGTVTKLFSNIITNKELLIKPCDILVPAALENQITEENAPDIQAKILVEAANGPTTLKATEILAQKGVLIVPDVLANAGGVIVSYFEWVQNNQGYYWTEEEVSDRLERILKTSFLNVYDTSIKNNIDMRLAAYIVGLKKMVEASQFRGWI
;
A
#
# COMPACT_ATOMS: atom_id res chain seq x y z
N MET A 1 -30.37 13.81 12.56
CA MET A 1 -29.22 13.26 13.34
C MET A 1 -28.44 12.17 12.60
N LEU A 2 -29.05 11.06 12.14
CA LEU A 2 -28.33 10.04 11.33
C LEU A 2 -27.93 10.56 9.93
N GLU A 3 -28.83 11.25 9.24
CA GLU A 3 -28.54 11.88 7.94
C GLU A 3 -27.52 13.01 8.03
N GLU A 4 -27.54 13.80 9.09
CA GLU A 4 -26.54 14.86 9.32
C GLU A 4 -25.15 14.27 9.65
N LYS A 5 -25.10 13.17 10.45
CA LYS A 5 -23.84 12.44 10.69
C LYS A 5 -23.31 11.81 9.40
N ASN A 6 -24.16 11.33 8.52
CA ASN A 6 -23.74 10.78 7.22
C ASN A 6 -23.25 11.85 6.26
N LYS A 7 -23.92 13.02 6.19
CA LYS A 7 -23.45 14.17 5.40
C LYS A 7 -22.11 14.73 5.90
N LEU A 8 -21.91 14.79 7.22
CA LEU A 8 -20.62 15.18 7.81
C LEU A 8 -19.50 14.20 7.42
N LYS A 9 -19.76 12.88 7.42
CA LYS A 9 -18.79 11.86 6.99
C LYS A 9 -18.43 11.94 5.50
N GLU A 10 -19.33 12.39 4.66
CA GLU A 10 -19.08 12.60 3.21
C GLU A 10 -18.17 13.81 2.92
N GLN A 11 -18.07 14.77 3.83
CA GLN A 11 -17.22 15.95 3.70
C GLN A 11 -15.83 15.80 4.35
N MET A 12 -15.60 14.70 5.08
CA MET A 12 -14.32 14.45 5.76
C MET A 12 -13.19 14.23 4.76
N ASN A 13 -12.06 14.90 4.97
CA ASN A 13 -10.84 14.64 4.22
C ASN A 13 -10.22 13.27 4.61
N VAL A 14 -9.14 12.86 3.91
CA VAL A 14 -8.48 11.56 4.12
C VAL A 14 -7.93 11.39 5.54
N LEU A 15 -7.43 12.46 6.15
CA LEU A 15 -6.90 12.45 7.52
C LEU A 15 -8.03 12.24 8.53
N GLU A 16 -9.10 13.01 8.44
CA GLU A 16 -10.26 12.91 9.32
C GLU A 16 -10.91 11.52 9.27
N ARG A 17 -11.05 10.95 8.07
CA ARG A 17 -11.56 9.57 7.89
C ARG A 17 -10.66 8.55 8.57
N THR A 18 -9.35 8.71 8.45
CA THR A 18 -8.37 7.81 9.08
C THR A 18 -8.45 7.91 10.61
N GLN A 19 -8.53 9.13 11.14
CA GLN A 19 -8.68 9.39 12.58
C GLN A 19 -9.97 8.78 13.15
N GLU A 20 -11.08 8.85 12.40
CA GLU A 20 -12.35 8.27 12.83
C GLU A 20 -12.27 6.74 12.92
N VAL A 21 -11.65 6.06 11.94
CA VAL A 21 -11.47 4.59 12.00
C VAL A 21 -10.57 4.18 13.17
N ILE A 22 -9.49 4.94 13.43
CA ILE A 22 -8.60 4.72 14.59
C ILE A 22 -9.37 4.91 15.90
N ARG A 23 -10.19 5.95 16.00
CA ARG A 23 -11.02 6.20 17.19
C ARG A 23 -11.96 5.03 17.47
N LEU A 24 -12.68 4.57 16.43
CA LEU A 24 -13.58 3.41 16.53
C LEU A 24 -12.85 2.12 16.94
N ALA A 25 -11.66 1.88 16.39
CA ALA A 25 -10.86 0.71 16.74
C ALA A 25 -10.42 0.75 18.21
N LEU A 26 -9.93 1.89 18.71
CA LEU A 26 -9.49 2.05 20.11
C LEU A 26 -10.66 1.95 21.09
N GLU A 27 -11.82 2.50 20.77
CA GLU A 27 -13.05 2.34 21.58
C GLU A 27 -13.47 0.87 21.68
N ARG A 28 -13.39 0.10 20.59
CA ARG A 28 -13.67 -1.35 20.61
C ARG A 28 -12.66 -2.14 21.41
N MET A 29 -11.42 -1.66 21.51
CA MET A 29 -10.37 -2.24 22.35
C MET A 29 -10.45 -1.80 23.81
N HIS A 30 -11.39 -0.93 24.18
CA HIS A 30 -11.55 -0.35 25.50
C HIS A 30 -10.34 0.45 26.00
N TYR A 31 -9.57 1.04 25.08
CA TYR A 31 -8.51 1.98 25.45
C TYR A 31 -9.09 3.34 25.84
N LYS A 32 -8.38 4.03 26.74
CA LYS A 32 -8.74 5.35 27.20
C LYS A 32 -8.47 6.41 26.12
N GLN A 33 -9.00 7.61 26.31
CA GLN A 33 -8.87 8.75 25.40
C GLN A 33 -7.41 9.12 25.14
N GLU A 34 -6.51 8.94 26.10
CA GLU A 34 -5.07 9.24 25.98
C GLU A 34 -4.41 8.42 24.85
N ALA A 35 -4.85 7.18 24.65
CA ALA A 35 -4.35 6.36 23.53
C ALA A 35 -4.75 6.95 22.18
N TYR A 36 -5.98 7.45 22.04
CA TYR A 36 -6.42 8.14 20.83
C TYR A 36 -5.66 9.45 20.63
N ASP A 37 -5.52 10.24 21.67
CA ASP A 37 -4.82 11.53 21.60
C ASP A 37 -3.36 11.38 21.17
N LEU A 38 -2.70 10.26 21.54
CA LEU A 38 -1.35 9.94 21.12
C LEU A 38 -1.25 9.56 19.62
N VAL A 39 -2.24 8.82 19.08
CA VAL A 39 -2.12 8.20 17.76
C VAL A 39 -2.97 8.86 16.66
N LYS A 40 -3.77 9.87 17.01
CA LYS A 40 -4.61 10.60 16.03
C LYS A 40 -3.81 11.53 15.11
N GLU A 41 -2.59 11.86 15.48
CA GLU A 41 -1.68 12.72 14.72
C GLU A 41 -0.27 12.14 14.72
N PRO A 42 0.55 12.40 13.68
CA PRO A 42 1.97 12.06 13.71
C PRO A 42 2.70 12.79 14.84
N LEU A 43 3.61 12.08 15.52
CA LEU A 43 4.49 12.68 16.53
C LEU A 43 5.39 13.77 15.96
N ARG A 44 5.74 13.67 14.68
CA ARG A 44 6.59 14.65 13.99
C ARG A 44 6.12 14.84 12.55
N LEU A 45 6.09 16.09 12.12
CA LEU A 45 5.95 16.49 10.72
C LEU A 45 6.99 17.54 10.40
N LEU A 46 7.78 17.31 9.38
CA LEU A 46 8.76 18.27 8.87
C LEU A 46 8.32 18.74 7.48
N THR A 47 8.15 20.04 7.32
CA THR A 47 7.93 20.70 6.04
C THR A 47 9.21 21.41 5.62
N VAL A 48 9.67 21.17 4.39
CA VAL A 48 10.94 21.71 3.87
C VAL A 48 10.75 22.44 2.54
N ARG A 49 11.61 23.43 2.31
CA ARG A 49 11.71 24.13 1.02
C ARG A 49 12.99 23.71 0.31
N ILE A 50 12.85 23.23 -0.92
CA ILE A 50 13.95 22.62 -1.68
C ILE A 50 14.23 23.47 -2.92
N PRO A 51 15.25 24.34 -2.90
CA PRO A 51 15.67 25.07 -4.09
C PRO A 51 16.41 24.14 -5.06
N VAL A 52 15.96 24.10 -6.31
CA VAL A 52 16.53 23.28 -7.38
C VAL A 52 16.89 24.19 -8.56
N ARG A 53 18.15 24.11 -9.04
CA ARG A 53 18.53 24.74 -10.30
C ARG A 53 17.99 23.90 -11.45
N MET A 54 17.17 24.53 -12.28
CA MET A 54 16.57 23.91 -13.46
C MET A 54 17.57 23.91 -14.63
N ASP A 55 17.29 23.14 -15.67
CA ASP A 55 18.18 23.01 -16.82
C ASP A 55 18.26 24.33 -17.65
N ASP A 56 17.26 25.16 -17.58
CA ASP A 56 17.25 26.51 -18.16
C ASP A 56 18.05 27.55 -17.36
N GLY A 57 18.66 27.13 -16.23
CA GLY A 57 19.44 28.00 -15.34
C GLY A 57 18.60 28.75 -14.29
N SER A 58 17.28 28.69 -14.33
CA SER A 58 16.41 29.24 -13.29
C SER A 58 16.49 28.45 -11.98
N VAL A 59 15.94 28.99 -10.89
CA VAL A 59 15.80 28.28 -9.62
C VAL A 59 14.32 28.15 -9.30
N LYS A 60 13.86 26.88 -9.16
CA LYS A 60 12.52 26.55 -8.69
C LYS A 60 12.59 26.03 -7.26
N VAL A 61 11.64 26.45 -6.41
CA VAL A 61 11.59 26.03 -5.01
C VAL A 61 10.39 25.10 -4.82
N PHE A 62 10.68 23.84 -4.47
CA PHE A 62 9.66 22.82 -4.21
C PHE A 62 9.34 22.73 -2.72
N THR A 63 8.12 22.31 -2.39
CA THR A 63 7.73 21.99 -1.02
C THR A 63 7.80 20.48 -0.82
N GLY A 64 8.46 20.04 0.25
CA GLY A 64 8.53 18.65 0.64
C GLY A 64 8.06 18.45 2.07
N TYR A 65 7.53 17.26 2.35
CA TYR A 65 7.00 16.84 3.65
C TYR A 65 7.61 15.51 4.08
N ARG A 66 7.83 15.32 5.40
CA ARG A 66 8.11 14.02 6.00
C ARG A 66 7.37 13.92 7.33
N ALA A 67 6.39 13.00 7.40
CA ALA A 67 5.67 12.67 8.62
C ALA A 67 6.21 11.37 9.24
N GLN A 68 6.34 11.36 10.57
CA GLN A 68 6.71 10.21 11.40
C GLN A 68 5.56 10.01 12.40
N HIS A 69 4.70 9.01 12.12
CA HIS A 69 3.46 8.87 12.88
C HIS A 69 3.72 8.47 14.33
N ASN A 70 4.40 7.34 14.55
CA ASN A 70 4.70 6.87 15.90
C ASN A 70 5.93 5.95 15.85
N ASP A 71 6.86 6.11 16.77
CA ASP A 71 8.10 5.35 16.87
C ASP A 71 8.20 4.48 18.15
N ALA A 72 7.06 4.23 18.83
CA ALA A 72 7.03 3.41 20.03
C ALA A 72 7.52 1.97 19.80
N VAL A 73 7.22 1.39 18.63
CA VAL A 73 7.63 0.02 18.27
C VAL A 73 9.06 -0.02 17.73
N GLY A 74 9.47 1.03 17.00
CA GLY A 74 10.77 1.11 16.34
C GLY A 74 10.82 2.26 15.34
N PRO A 75 11.84 2.31 14.45
CA PRO A 75 11.98 3.39 13.49
C PRO A 75 10.77 3.48 12.57
N THR A 76 10.45 4.68 12.10
CA THR A 76 9.34 4.85 11.17
C THR A 76 9.74 4.37 9.76
N LYS A 77 8.76 3.92 8.96
CA LYS A 77 8.95 3.37 7.62
C LYS A 77 7.87 3.84 6.69
N GLY A 78 8.24 4.32 5.49
CA GLY A 78 7.25 4.65 4.47
C GLY A 78 7.79 5.35 3.25
N GLY A 79 7.01 5.29 2.17
CA GLY A 79 7.37 5.80 0.84
C GLY A 79 7.48 7.31 0.76
N ILE A 80 8.12 7.78 -0.32
CA ILE A 80 8.21 9.17 -0.72
C ILE A 80 7.46 9.31 -2.05
N ARG A 81 6.41 10.13 -2.08
CA ARG A 81 5.57 10.40 -3.25
C ARG A 81 6.02 11.68 -3.95
N PHE A 82 6.15 11.63 -5.28
CA PHE A 82 6.30 12.82 -6.10
C PHE A 82 4.99 13.05 -6.85
N HIS A 83 4.24 14.07 -6.46
CA HIS A 83 2.98 14.40 -7.13
C HIS A 83 2.61 15.87 -6.90
N GLN A 84 1.97 16.49 -7.89
CA GLN A 84 1.57 17.91 -7.80
C GLN A 84 0.55 18.19 -6.68
N ASP A 85 -0.27 17.20 -6.34
CA ASP A 85 -1.37 17.33 -5.37
C ASP A 85 -0.98 16.82 -3.96
N VAL A 86 0.31 16.56 -3.70
CA VAL A 86 0.76 16.17 -2.36
C VAL A 86 0.46 17.29 -1.37
N THR A 87 -0.26 16.94 -0.30
CA THR A 87 -0.58 17.85 0.81
C THR A 87 -0.05 17.32 2.13
N GLU A 88 -0.04 18.20 3.14
CA GLU A 88 0.34 17.85 4.50
C GLU A 88 -0.61 16.79 5.10
N GLU A 89 -1.92 16.98 4.92
CA GLU A 89 -2.98 16.09 5.43
C GLU A 89 -2.85 14.69 4.81
N GLU A 90 -2.57 14.61 3.50
CA GLU A 90 -2.34 13.34 2.82
C GLU A 90 -1.12 12.61 3.41
N VAL A 91 0.00 13.31 3.58
CA VAL A 91 1.23 12.71 4.12
C VAL A 91 1.03 12.25 5.57
N LYS A 92 0.29 12.99 6.38
CA LYS A 92 -0.11 12.58 7.74
C LYS A 92 -0.94 11.29 7.69
N ALA A 93 -2.04 11.27 6.95
CA ALA A 93 -2.93 10.10 6.84
C ALA A 93 -2.18 8.85 6.37
N LEU A 94 -1.36 9.00 5.33
CA LEU A 94 -0.59 7.88 4.77
C LEU A 94 0.49 7.37 5.75
N SER A 95 1.07 8.23 6.61
CA SER A 95 1.98 7.78 7.67
C SER A 95 1.26 6.96 8.74
N MET A 96 0.01 7.29 9.06
CA MET A 96 -0.85 6.52 9.97
C MET A 96 -1.19 5.15 9.38
N TRP A 97 -1.55 5.08 8.09
CA TRP A 97 -1.78 3.80 7.39
C TRP A 97 -0.53 2.92 7.38
N MET A 98 0.65 3.51 7.26
CA MET A 98 1.90 2.76 7.36
C MET A 98 2.10 2.15 8.74
N SER A 99 1.76 2.85 9.83
CA SER A 99 1.77 2.27 11.18
C SER A 99 0.83 1.08 11.30
N ILE A 100 -0.39 1.19 10.76
CA ILE A 100 -1.35 0.09 10.75
C ILE A 100 -0.81 -1.11 9.97
N LYS A 101 -0.28 -0.91 8.75
CA LYS A 101 0.32 -1.99 7.94
C LYS A 101 1.46 -2.69 8.66
N CYS A 102 2.37 -1.93 9.27
CA CYS A 102 3.48 -2.49 10.03
C CYS A 102 3.00 -3.27 11.27
N GLY A 103 1.97 -2.77 11.96
CA GLY A 103 1.39 -3.45 13.11
C GLY A 103 0.67 -4.75 12.76
N ILE A 104 -0.12 -4.77 11.66
CA ILE A 104 -0.81 -5.98 11.17
C ILE A 104 0.19 -7.09 10.84
N THR A 105 1.32 -6.72 10.25
CA THR A 105 2.37 -7.64 9.81
C THR A 105 3.45 -7.91 10.86
N ASP A 106 3.23 -7.44 12.07
CA ASP A 106 4.13 -7.57 13.23
C ASP A 106 5.57 -7.11 12.97
N LEU A 107 5.75 -6.14 12.07
CA LEU A 107 7.06 -5.57 11.78
C LEU A 107 7.54 -4.64 12.92
N PRO A 108 8.86 -4.50 13.14
CA PRO A 108 9.40 -3.65 14.18
C PRO A 108 9.49 -2.18 13.74
N TYR A 109 8.40 -1.66 13.16
CA TYR A 109 8.33 -0.32 12.60
C TYR A 109 7.14 0.47 13.09
N GLY A 110 7.34 1.78 13.22
CA GLY A 110 6.26 2.75 13.11
C GLY A 110 5.99 3.17 11.68
N GLY A 111 5.02 4.03 11.48
CA GLY A 111 4.69 4.55 10.15
C GLY A 111 5.38 5.87 9.84
N GLY A 112 5.91 5.97 8.64
CA GLY A 112 6.44 7.20 8.07
C GLY A 112 5.87 7.43 6.68
N LYS A 113 5.86 8.68 6.24
CA LYS A 113 5.49 9.06 4.87
C LYS A 113 6.17 10.35 4.47
N GLY A 114 6.62 10.41 3.22
CA GLY A 114 7.13 11.63 2.62
C GLY A 114 6.44 11.97 1.33
N GLY A 115 6.60 13.19 0.89
CA GLY A 115 6.13 13.63 -0.41
C GLY A 115 6.76 14.93 -0.83
N ILE A 116 6.84 15.16 -2.14
CA ILE A 116 7.25 16.43 -2.73
C ILE A 116 6.17 16.88 -3.68
N GLN A 117 5.75 18.13 -3.54
CA GLN A 117 4.79 18.76 -4.43
C GLN A 117 5.50 19.15 -5.74
N CYS A 118 5.43 18.25 -6.75
CA CYS A 118 6.03 18.42 -8.06
C CYS A 118 5.28 17.60 -9.11
N ASP A 119 5.43 17.95 -10.39
CA ASP A 119 5.04 17.07 -11.50
C ASP A 119 6.30 16.49 -12.15
N PRO A 120 6.69 15.24 -11.80
CA PRO A 120 7.92 14.64 -12.30
C PRO A 120 7.90 14.38 -13.81
N ARG A 121 6.72 14.35 -14.44
CA ARG A 121 6.58 14.15 -15.89
C ARG A 121 7.06 15.36 -16.70
N THR A 122 7.15 16.53 -16.07
CA THR A 122 7.61 17.79 -16.67
C THR A 122 9.07 18.09 -16.36
N MET A 123 9.75 17.20 -15.63
CA MET A 123 11.12 17.40 -15.17
C MET A 123 12.09 16.49 -15.94
N SER A 124 13.29 17.01 -16.23
CA SER A 124 14.37 16.21 -16.79
C SER A 124 14.93 15.21 -15.75
N PHE A 125 15.67 14.23 -16.23
CA PHE A 125 16.36 13.25 -15.38
C PHE A 125 17.33 13.95 -14.39
N GLY A 126 18.08 14.96 -14.86
CA GLY A 126 18.99 15.73 -14.03
C GLY A 126 18.27 16.62 -13.01
N GLU A 127 17.11 17.16 -13.35
CA GLU A 127 16.28 17.95 -12.43
C GLU A 127 15.70 17.07 -11.32
N LEU A 128 15.22 15.86 -11.66
CA LEU A 128 14.74 14.87 -10.69
C LEU A 128 15.87 14.41 -9.75
N GLU A 129 17.07 14.21 -10.25
CA GLU A 129 18.24 13.91 -9.42
C GLU A 129 18.52 15.02 -8.41
N ARG A 130 18.60 16.27 -8.89
CA ARG A 130 18.86 17.45 -8.03
C ARG A 130 17.78 17.62 -6.97
N LEU A 131 16.51 17.42 -7.35
CA LEU A 131 15.38 17.47 -6.42
C LEU A 131 15.46 16.37 -5.35
N SER A 132 15.73 15.14 -5.76
CA SER A 132 15.85 13.97 -4.86
C SER A 132 16.97 14.14 -3.85
N ARG A 133 18.15 14.57 -4.29
CA ARG A 133 19.29 14.87 -3.42
C ARG A 133 19.00 16.06 -2.51
N GLY A 134 18.37 17.10 -3.03
CA GLY A 134 17.96 18.29 -2.26
C GLY A 134 16.99 17.92 -1.13
N TYR A 135 16.05 17.04 -1.40
CA TYR A 135 15.12 16.55 -0.38
C TYR A 135 15.84 15.79 0.74
N VAL A 136 16.74 14.87 0.39
CA VAL A 136 17.53 14.12 1.39
C VAL A 136 18.35 15.08 2.27
N ARG A 137 19.04 16.07 1.70
CA ARG A 137 19.76 17.09 2.48
C ARG A 137 18.84 17.76 3.49
N ALA A 138 17.64 18.14 3.07
CA ALA A 138 16.68 18.87 3.92
C ALA A 138 16.13 18.03 5.07
N ILE A 139 15.99 16.69 4.91
CA ILE A 139 15.42 15.81 5.94
C ILE A 139 16.46 14.93 6.66
N SER A 140 17.73 15.01 6.32
CA SER A 140 18.81 14.11 6.78
C SER A 140 18.92 13.96 8.29
N GLN A 141 18.49 14.96 9.05
CA GLN A 141 18.56 14.96 10.52
C GLN A 141 17.54 14.02 11.16
N ILE A 142 16.36 13.81 10.52
CA ILE A 142 15.27 13.02 11.07
C ILE A 142 15.14 11.63 10.47
N VAL A 143 15.87 11.32 9.39
CA VAL A 143 15.86 10.02 8.71
C VAL A 143 17.16 9.23 8.98
N GLY A 144 17.12 7.94 8.71
CA GLY A 144 18.28 7.04 8.89
C GLY A 144 17.87 5.60 9.18
N PRO A 145 18.82 4.65 9.11
CA PRO A 145 18.50 3.22 9.26
C PRO A 145 17.86 2.85 10.61
N THR A 146 18.05 3.68 11.64
CA THR A 146 17.52 3.44 12.99
C THR A 146 16.49 4.48 13.44
N LYS A 147 16.13 5.44 12.57
CA LYS A 147 15.21 6.54 12.88
C LYS A 147 13.95 6.49 12.02
N ASP A 148 14.14 6.54 10.71
CA ASP A 148 13.08 6.62 9.72
C ASP A 148 13.62 6.18 8.36
N ILE A 149 13.05 5.12 7.79
CA ILE A 149 13.54 4.46 6.58
C ILE A 149 12.60 4.78 5.41
N PRO A 150 13.01 5.64 4.47
CA PRO A 150 12.25 5.92 3.27
C PRO A 150 12.14 4.71 2.32
N ALA A 151 11.23 4.83 1.35
CA ALA A 151 10.98 3.82 0.31
C ALA A 151 10.38 4.50 -0.93
N PRO A 152 10.26 3.81 -2.09
CA PRO A 152 9.54 4.36 -3.23
C PRO A 152 8.02 4.39 -3.01
N ASP A 153 7.35 5.29 -3.69
CA ASP A 153 5.90 5.45 -3.79
C ASP A 153 5.54 5.99 -5.19
N VAL A 154 4.38 6.61 -5.37
CA VAL A 154 3.93 7.16 -6.66
C VAL A 154 4.98 8.09 -7.27
N PHE A 155 5.31 7.84 -8.54
CA PHE A 155 6.31 8.56 -9.33
C PHE A 155 7.73 8.61 -8.74
N THR A 156 8.07 7.72 -7.83
CA THR A 156 9.44 7.43 -7.45
C THR A 156 9.79 5.98 -7.75
N ASN A 157 11.06 5.70 -7.97
CA ASN A 157 11.54 4.40 -8.44
C ASN A 157 12.92 4.06 -7.83
N SER A 158 13.47 2.93 -8.22
CA SER A 158 14.76 2.45 -7.71
C SER A 158 15.93 3.39 -8.04
N GLN A 159 15.89 4.09 -9.16
CA GLN A 159 16.93 5.08 -9.52
C GLN A 159 16.89 6.28 -8.57
N ILE A 160 15.71 6.79 -8.24
CA ILE A 160 15.54 7.87 -7.26
C ILE A 160 16.02 7.42 -5.88
N MET A 161 15.71 6.19 -5.48
CA MET A 161 16.22 5.62 -4.22
C MET A 161 17.74 5.52 -4.20
N ALA A 162 18.36 5.19 -5.32
CA ALA A 162 19.81 5.15 -5.46
C ALA A 162 20.45 6.54 -5.24
N TRP A 163 19.90 7.58 -5.87
CA TRP A 163 20.40 8.96 -5.66
C TRP A 163 20.23 9.43 -4.21
N MET A 164 19.10 9.08 -3.60
CA MET A 164 18.82 9.42 -2.21
C MET A 164 19.78 8.71 -1.25
N MET A 165 20.09 7.42 -1.50
CA MET A 165 21.05 6.67 -0.71
C MET A 165 22.46 7.25 -0.83
N ASP A 166 22.92 7.52 -2.06
CA ASP A 166 24.23 8.12 -2.31
C ASP A 166 24.38 9.48 -1.61
N GLU A 167 23.37 10.34 -1.70
CA GLU A 167 23.38 11.64 -1.02
C GLU A 167 23.44 11.50 0.50
N TYR A 168 22.64 10.60 1.08
CA TYR A 168 22.67 10.36 2.53
C TYR A 168 24.03 9.81 2.98
N SER A 169 24.60 8.85 2.24
CA SER A 169 25.92 8.29 2.53
C SER A 169 27.01 9.34 2.50
N ARG A 170 26.97 10.28 1.53
CA ARG A 170 27.91 11.43 1.49
C ARG A 170 27.77 12.34 2.70
N ILE A 171 26.54 12.65 3.13
CA ILE A 171 26.30 13.48 4.33
C ILE A 171 26.83 12.78 5.59
N ARG A 172 26.73 11.46 5.64
CA ARG A 172 27.16 10.67 6.81
C ARG A 172 28.63 10.26 6.76
N GLU A 173 29.32 10.48 5.62
CA GLU A 173 30.73 10.11 5.38
C GLU A 173 30.99 8.59 5.47
N PHE A 174 29.95 7.76 5.33
CA PHE A 174 30.05 6.30 5.23
C PHE A 174 28.88 5.73 4.43
N ASP A 175 29.08 4.59 3.79
CA ASP A 175 28.03 3.91 3.03
C ASP A 175 26.92 3.43 3.96
N SER A 176 25.67 3.75 3.60
CA SER A 176 24.50 3.53 4.47
C SER A 176 23.34 2.88 3.70
N PRO A 177 23.51 1.63 3.19
CA PRO A 177 22.50 0.97 2.37
C PRO A 177 21.17 0.72 3.12
N GLY A 178 21.20 0.57 4.44
CA GLY A 178 20.01 0.44 5.29
C GLY A 178 19.20 1.72 5.49
N PHE A 179 19.67 2.85 4.97
CA PHE A 179 18.96 4.14 5.05
C PHE A 179 17.62 4.13 4.33
N ILE A 180 17.54 3.47 3.17
CA ILE A 180 16.39 3.51 2.27
C ILE A 180 16.18 2.14 1.62
N THR A 181 14.94 1.80 1.26
CA THR A 181 14.61 0.55 0.57
C THR A 181 14.00 0.78 -0.80
N GLY A 182 13.95 -0.27 -1.63
CA GLY A 182 13.53 -0.18 -3.02
C GLY A 182 14.66 0.24 -3.96
N LYS A 183 15.90 0.02 -3.56
CA LYS A 183 17.11 0.28 -4.35
C LYS A 183 17.29 -0.73 -5.49
N PRO A 184 18.10 -0.43 -6.52
CA PRO A 184 18.59 -1.44 -7.46
C PRO A 184 19.30 -2.58 -6.71
N LEU A 185 19.23 -3.80 -7.23
CA LEU A 185 19.87 -4.98 -6.63
C LEU A 185 21.35 -4.79 -6.41
N VAL A 186 22.05 -4.16 -7.36
CA VAL A 186 23.49 -3.87 -7.28
C VAL A 186 23.85 -2.93 -6.12
N LEU A 187 22.91 -2.19 -5.57
CA LEU A 187 23.06 -1.29 -4.41
C LEU A 187 22.41 -1.86 -3.13
N GLY A 188 22.24 -3.17 -3.07
CA GLY A 188 21.65 -3.83 -1.91
C GLY A 188 20.13 -3.86 -1.90
N GLY A 189 19.48 -3.75 -3.05
CA GLY A 189 18.05 -4.05 -3.19
C GLY A 189 17.74 -5.51 -2.88
N SER A 190 16.52 -5.84 -2.47
CA SER A 190 16.10 -7.21 -2.24
C SER A 190 15.49 -7.83 -3.49
N VAL A 191 15.85 -9.08 -3.78
CA VAL A 191 15.14 -9.90 -4.78
C VAL A 191 13.66 -10.02 -4.42
N GLY A 192 12.80 -10.20 -5.40
CA GLY A 192 11.35 -10.33 -5.22
C GLY A 192 10.62 -9.02 -4.83
N ARG A 193 11.34 -7.87 -4.68
CA ARG A 193 10.71 -6.61 -4.25
C ARG A 193 9.70 -6.07 -5.27
N GLU A 194 9.99 -6.21 -6.56
CA GLU A 194 9.15 -5.69 -7.64
C GLU A 194 7.76 -6.32 -7.67
N SER A 195 7.68 -7.64 -7.52
CA SER A 195 6.44 -8.41 -7.52
C SER A 195 5.82 -8.63 -6.13
N SER A 196 6.47 -8.13 -5.06
CA SER A 196 6.11 -8.44 -3.67
C SER A 196 4.68 -8.05 -3.28
N THR A 197 4.16 -6.96 -3.82
CA THR A 197 2.77 -6.55 -3.58
C THR A 197 1.81 -7.57 -4.19
N ALA A 198 2.00 -7.92 -5.45
CA ALA A 198 1.17 -8.90 -6.15
C ALA A 198 1.24 -10.29 -5.47
N LYS A 199 2.46 -10.74 -5.12
CA LYS A 199 2.65 -12.00 -4.40
C LYS A 199 1.94 -11.99 -3.05
N GLY A 200 1.99 -10.86 -2.35
CA GLY A 200 1.24 -10.67 -1.10
C GLY A 200 -0.26 -10.77 -1.28
N VAL A 201 -0.81 -10.11 -2.30
CA VAL A 201 -2.24 -10.20 -2.64
C VAL A 201 -2.64 -11.63 -3.00
N THR A 202 -1.80 -12.37 -3.75
CA THR A 202 -2.04 -13.79 -4.08
C THR A 202 -2.13 -14.65 -2.82
N ILE A 203 -1.18 -14.51 -1.88
CA ILE A 203 -1.18 -15.26 -0.61
C ILE A 203 -2.46 -14.96 0.17
N VAL A 204 -2.82 -13.69 0.30
CA VAL A 204 -4.01 -13.28 1.06
C VAL A 204 -5.30 -13.72 0.38
N ALA A 205 -5.39 -13.64 -0.96
CA ALA A 205 -6.51 -14.15 -1.73
C ALA A 205 -6.71 -15.67 -1.54
N ARG A 206 -5.62 -16.42 -1.51
CA ARG A 206 -5.62 -17.86 -1.23
C ARG A 206 -6.12 -18.18 0.19
N GLU A 207 -5.68 -17.44 1.20
CA GLU A 207 -6.17 -17.62 2.57
C GLU A 207 -7.65 -17.21 2.69
N ALA A 208 -8.07 -16.13 2.02
CA ALA A 208 -9.47 -15.71 1.95
C ALA A 208 -10.36 -16.77 1.26
N ALA A 209 -9.87 -17.35 0.17
CA ALA A 209 -10.57 -18.44 -0.52
C ALA A 209 -10.76 -19.67 0.39
N LYS A 210 -9.72 -20.05 1.16
CA LYS A 210 -9.82 -21.17 2.13
C LYS A 210 -10.92 -20.95 3.17
N VAL A 211 -10.95 -19.78 3.82
CA VAL A 211 -11.98 -19.48 4.84
C VAL A 211 -13.36 -19.27 4.23
N GLY A 212 -13.43 -18.82 2.97
CA GLY A 212 -14.66 -18.70 2.18
C GLY A 212 -15.13 -20.00 1.54
N GLY A 213 -14.43 -21.13 1.76
CA GLY A 213 -14.78 -22.44 1.19
C GLY A 213 -14.62 -22.54 -0.34
N ILE A 214 -13.76 -21.71 -0.92
CA ILE A 214 -13.44 -21.67 -2.36
C ILE A 214 -12.06 -22.26 -2.59
N LYS A 215 -11.90 -23.08 -3.63
CA LYS A 215 -10.58 -23.49 -4.12
C LYS A 215 -10.08 -22.44 -5.10
N ILE A 216 -8.80 -22.09 -5.03
CA ILE A 216 -8.19 -21.18 -6.02
C ILE A 216 -8.21 -21.84 -7.40
N GLU A 217 -7.81 -23.10 -7.48
CA GLU A 217 -7.87 -23.87 -8.73
C GLU A 217 -9.29 -23.89 -9.30
N GLY A 218 -9.45 -23.39 -10.52
CA GLY A 218 -10.72 -23.27 -11.23
C GLY A 218 -11.59 -22.09 -10.80
N SER A 219 -11.25 -21.31 -9.76
CA SER A 219 -12.01 -20.13 -9.36
C SER A 219 -11.94 -19.04 -10.43
N LYS A 220 -13.06 -18.32 -10.63
CA LYS A 220 -13.15 -17.19 -11.55
C LYS A 220 -12.68 -15.91 -10.85
N VAL A 221 -11.64 -15.27 -11.39
CA VAL A 221 -11.04 -14.06 -10.83
C VAL A 221 -11.16 -12.90 -11.81
N ILE A 222 -11.58 -11.74 -11.31
CA ILE A 222 -11.52 -10.46 -12.03
C ILE A 222 -10.50 -9.57 -11.34
N ILE A 223 -9.61 -8.97 -12.14
CA ILE A 223 -8.58 -8.03 -11.67
C ILE A 223 -8.79 -6.70 -12.37
N GLN A 224 -9.17 -5.66 -11.61
CA GLN A 224 -9.26 -4.31 -12.14
C GLN A 224 -7.88 -3.66 -12.11
N GLY A 225 -7.32 -3.35 -13.28
CA GLY A 225 -5.98 -2.80 -13.44
C GLY A 225 -4.96 -3.86 -13.85
N PHE A 226 -4.22 -3.61 -14.95
CA PHE A 226 -3.19 -4.50 -15.49
C PHE A 226 -1.80 -3.83 -15.51
N GLY A 227 -1.61 -2.87 -14.58
CA GLY A 227 -0.31 -2.27 -14.28
C GLY A 227 0.64 -3.25 -13.61
N ASN A 228 1.70 -2.75 -12.98
CA ASN A 228 2.71 -3.61 -12.35
C ASN A 228 2.11 -4.64 -11.37
N ALA A 229 1.31 -4.19 -10.40
CA ALA A 229 0.71 -5.10 -9.43
C ALA A 229 -0.30 -6.08 -10.05
N GLY A 230 -1.21 -5.56 -10.89
CA GLY A 230 -2.28 -6.39 -11.49
C GLY A 230 -1.77 -7.45 -12.46
N SER A 231 -0.74 -7.16 -13.24
CA SER A 231 -0.17 -8.13 -14.19
C SER A 231 0.58 -9.26 -13.49
N PHE A 232 1.42 -8.96 -12.49
CA PHE A 232 2.04 -10.01 -11.66
C PHE A 232 0.99 -10.83 -10.91
N LEU A 233 -0.06 -10.18 -10.39
CA LEU A 233 -1.15 -10.86 -9.69
C LEU A 233 -1.88 -11.84 -10.62
N ALA A 234 -2.20 -11.40 -11.85
CA ALA A 234 -2.82 -12.26 -12.86
C ALA A 234 -1.97 -13.49 -13.15
N LYS A 235 -0.65 -13.31 -13.32
CA LYS A 235 0.30 -14.41 -13.51
C LYS A 235 0.30 -15.38 -12.34
N PHE A 236 0.47 -14.88 -11.11
CA PHE A 236 0.58 -15.75 -9.93
C PHE A 236 -0.71 -16.54 -9.67
N LEU A 237 -1.89 -15.91 -9.80
CA LEU A 237 -3.16 -16.61 -9.62
C LEU A 237 -3.42 -17.61 -10.76
N HIS A 238 -3.05 -17.26 -11.99
CA HIS A 238 -3.12 -18.17 -13.13
C HIS A 238 -2.24 -19.41 -12.92
N ASP A 239 -0.99 -19.22 -12.44
CA ASP A 239 -0.05 -20.32 -12.14
C ASP A 239 -0.56 -21.22 -11.00
N GLU A 240 -1.37 -20.69 -10.08
CA GLU A 240 -2.07 -21.47 -9.04
C GLU A 240 -3.38 -22.12 -9.55
N GLY A 241 -3.67 -22.03 -10.84
CA GLY A 241 -4.82 -22.67 -11.49
C GLY A 241 -6.12 -21.89 -11.47
N ALA A 242 -6.11 -20.61 -11.08
CA ALA A 242 -7.29 -19.75 -11.17
C ALA A 242 -7.61 -19.40 -12.64
N LYS A 243 -8.89 -19.25 -12.97
CA LYS A 243 -9.34 -18.71 -14.24
C LYS A 243 -9.45 -17.20 -14.15
N ILE A 244 -8.53 -16.46 -14.75
CA ILE A 244 -8.63 -15.00 -14.85
C ILE A 244 -9.64 -14.69 -15.94
N VAL A 245 -10.88 -14.39 -15.55
CA VAL A 245 -11.99 -14.16 -16.48
C VAL A 245 -12.14 -12.69 -16.88
N GLY A 246 -11.45 -11.77 -16.19
CA GLY A 246 -11.52 -10.37 -16.55
C GLY A 246 -10.31 -9.59 -16.05
N ILE A 247 -9.84 -8.68 -16.90
CA ILE A 247 -8.83 -7.67 -16.56
C ILE A 247 -9.25 -6.31 -17.10
N SER A 248 -8.71 -5.23 -16.54
CA SER A 248 -8.88 -3.91 -17.14
C SER A 248 -7.60 -3.08 -17.12
N ASP A 249 -7.56 -2.06 -17.97
CA ASP A 249 -6.54 -1.02 -18.00
C ASP A 249 -7.19 0.37 -18.08
N ALA A 250 -6.40 1.41 -18.41
CA ALA A 250 -6.88 2.78 -18.50
C ALA A 250 -7.88 3.03 -19.66
N TYR A 251 -7.98 2.12 -20.63
CA TYR A 251 -8.80 2.30 -21.84
C TYR A 251 -10.07 1.46 -21.84
N GLY A 252 -10.13 0.42 -21.02
CA GLY A 252 -11.29 -0.46 -20.94
C GLY A 252 -11.00 -1.76 -20.21
N ALA A 253 -11.79 -2.79 -20.54
CA ALA A 253 -11.66 -4.09 -19.91
C ALA A 253 -11.93 -5.23 -20.91
N LEU A 254 -11.31 -6.37 -20.64
CA LEU A 254 -11.55 -7.66 -21.29
C LEU A 254 -12.31 -8.56 -20.33
N TYR A 255 -13.27 -9.31 -20.84
CA TYR A 255 -14.01 -10.31 -20.08
C TYR A 255 -14.30 -11.53 -20.94
N ASP A 256 -13.84 -12.70 -20.47
CA ASP A 256 -14.17 -14.01 -21.04
C ASP A 256 -14.50 -14.98 -19.89
N PRO A 257 -15.74 -15.50 -19.79
CA PRO A 257 -16.13 -16.43 -18.74
C PRO A 257 -15.39 -17.77 -18.75
N GLU A 258 -14.73 -18.12 -19.87
CA GLU A 258 -13.90 -19.33 -20.01
C GLU A 258 -12.45 -19.11 -19.59
N GLY A 259 -12.02 -17.86 -19.44
CA GLY A 259 -10.67 -17.45 -19.02
C GLY A 259 -9.88 -16.78 -20.13
N LEU A 260 -9.14 -15.75 -19.76
CA LEU A 260 -8.24 -15.00 -20.64
C LEU A 260 -6.89 -15.70 -20.78
N ASP A 261 -6.25 -15.58 -21.93
CA ASP A 261 -4.87 -16.02 -22.17
C ASP A 261 -3.89 -15.03 -21.52
N ILE A 262 -3.50 -15.34 -20.27
CA ILE A 262 -2.67 -14.44 -19.47
C ILE A 262 -1.25 -14.34 -20.00
N ASP A 263 -0.66 -15.42 -20.51
CA ASP A 263 0.68 -15.40 -21.09
C ASP A 263 0.71 -14.50 -22.33
N TYR A 264 -0.27 -14.61 -23.23
CA TYR A 264 -0.42 -13.71 -24.37
C TYR A 264 -0.55 -12.24 -23.95
N LEU A 265 -1.35 -11.94 -22.92
CA LEU A 265 -1.56 -10.58 -22.46
C LEU A 265 -0.28 -9.98 -21.83
N LEU A 266 0.49 -10.78 -21.10
CA LEU A 266 1.76 -10.36 -20.51
C LEU A 266 2.83 -10.07 -21.58
N ASP A 267 2.94 -10.92 -22.58
CA ASP A 267 3.91 -10.78 -23.69
C ASP A 267 3.60 -9.56 -24.58
N ASN A 268 2.34 -9.14 -24.66
CA ASN A 268 1.90 -8.04 -25.52
C ASN A 268 1.56 -6.75 -24.75
N ARG A 269 1.82 -6.73 -23.44
CA ARG A 269 1.62 -5.55 -22.61
C ARG A 269 2.61 -4.44 -22.95
N ASP A 270 2.11 -3.21 -23.15
CA ASP A 270 2.99 -2.05 -23.32
C ASP A 270 3.64 -1.61 -21.97
N SER A 271 4.56 -0.66 -22.03
CA SER A 271 5.26 -0.13 -20.87
C SER A 271 4.34 0.56 -19.84
N PHE A 272 3.12 0.91 -20.23
CA PHE A 272 2.10 1.50 -19.37
C PHE A 272 1.13 0.47 -18.77
N GLY A 273 1.30 -0.81 -19.12
CA GLY A 273 0.41 -1.89 -18.69
C GLY A 273 -0.88 -1.98 -19.51
N THR A 274 -0.88 -1.45 -20.74
CA THR A 274 -2.06 -1.44 -21.61
C THR A 274 -2.07 -2.68 -22.49
N VAL A 275 -3.21 -3.37 -22.53
CA VAL A 275 -3.47 -4.54 -23.37
C VAL A 275 -4.81 -4.45 -24.11
N THR A 276 -5.77 -3.71 -23.57
CA THR A 276 -7.14 -3.65 -24.15
C THR A 276 -7.16 -3.10 -25.57
N LYS A 277 -6.21 -2.24 -25.94
CA LYS A 277 -6.03 -1.72 -27.30
C LYS A 277 -5.76 -2.78 -28.36
N LEU A 278 -5.37 -3.99 -27.98
CA LEU A 278 -5.15 -5.12 -28.88
C LEU A 278 -6.45 -5.79 -29.34
N PHE A 279 -7.58 -5.44 -28.72
CA PHE A 279 -8.86 -6.10 -28.91
C PHE A 279 -9.94 -5.13 -29.38
N SER A 280 -10.85 -5.61 -30.25
CA SER A 280 -12.00 -4.84 -30.73
C SER A 280 -13.21 -4.93 -29.78
N ASN A 281 -13.34 -6.03 -29.03
CA ASN A 281 -14.46 -6.29 -28.14
C ASN A 281 -14.06 -5.99 -26.70
N ILE A 282 -14.05 -4.71 -26.33
CA ILE A 282 -13.78 -4.24 -24.96
C ILE A 282 -15.07 -3.77 -24.32
N ILE A 283 -15.13 -3.92 -22.98
CA ILE A 283 -16.19 -3.36 -22.12
C ILE A 283 -15.60 -2.23 -21.25
N THR A 284 -16.46 -1.51 -20.57
CA THR A 284 -16.00 -0.48 -19.62
C THR A 284 -15.52 -1.10 -18.30
N ASN A 285 -14.68 -0.37 -17.57
CA ASN A 285 -14.29 -0.75 -16.20
C ASN A 285 -15.49 -0.94 -15.27
N LYS A 286 -16.53 -0.11 -15.41
CA LYS A 286 -17.77 -0.22 -14.61
C LYS A 286 -18.50 -1.53 -14.90
N GLU A 287 -18.61 -1.92 -16.17
CA GLU A 287 -19.24 -3.19 -16.56
C GLU A 287 -18.43 -4.39 -16.08
N LEU A 288 -17.10 -4.31 -16.05
CA LEU A 288 -16.24 -5.39 -15.56
C LEU A 288 -16.50 -5.69 -14.09
N LEU A 289 -16.58 -4.67 -13.24
CA LEU A 289 -16.71 -4.82 -11.79
C LEU A 289 -17.96 -5.61 -11.36
N ILE A 290 -19.01 -5.58 -12.18
CA ILE A 290 -20.29 -6.27 -11.91
C ILE A 290 -20.43 -7.61 -12.64
N LYS A 291 -19.39 -8.06 -13.38
CA LYS A 291 -19.42 -9.37 -14.04
C LYS A 291 -19.31 -10.52 -13.02
N PRO A 292 -19.89 -11.69 -13.33
CA PRO A 292 -19.80 -12.86 -12.45
C PRO A 292 -18.36 -13.32 -12.23
N CYS A 293 -17.96 -13.43 -10.96
CA CYS A 293 -16.69 -14.01 -10.54
C CYS A 293 -16.77 -14.54 -9.09
N ASP A 294 -15.81 -15.35 -8.68
CA ASP A 294 -15.68 -15.78 -7.29
C ASP A 294 -14.86 -14.75 -6.47
N ILE A 295 -13.80 -14.22 -7.07
CA ILE A 295 -12.89 -13.28 -6.43
C ILE A 295 -12.75 -12.02 -7.31
N LEU A 296 -13.01 -10.85 -6.72
CA LEU A 296 -12.80 -9.55 -7.36
C LEU A 296 -11.60 -8.85 -6.71
N VAL A 297 -10.64 -8.39 -7.52
CA VAL A 297 -9.44 -7.71 -7.04
C VAL A 297 -9.31 -6.33 -7.69
N PRO A 298 -9.74 -5.25 -7.03
CA PRO A 298 -9.45 -3.88 -7.46
C PRO A 298 -7.97 -3.57 -7.21
N ALA A 299 -7.20 -3.39 -8.30
CA ALA A 299 -5.75 -3.14 -8.29
C ALA A 299 -5.37 -1.86 -9.06
N ALA A 300 -6.31 -0.95 -9.31
CA ALA A 300 -6.09 0.27 -10.08
C ALA A 300 -6.07 1.52 -9.19
N LEU A 301 -7.23 2.10 -8.90
CA LEU A 301 -7.39 3.39 -8.25
C LEU A 301 -8.26 3.29 -7.00
N GLU A 302 -8.28 4.36 -6.22
CA GLU A 302 -9.20 4.54 -5.10
C GLU A 302 -10.65 4.75 -5.56
N ASN A 303 -11.62 4.51 -4.68
CA ASN A 303 -13.05 4.77 -4.87
C ASN A 303 -13.64 4.14 -6.15
N GLN A 304 -13.19 2.94 -6.52
CA GLN A 304 -13.72 2.21 -7.69
C GLN A 304 -15.03 1.47 -7.37
N ILE A 305 -15.16 1.01 -6.13
CA ILE A 305 -16.36 0.35 -5.63
C ILE A 305 -17.07 1.32 -4.69
N THR A 306 -18.23 1.75 -5.13
CA THR A 306 -19.06 2.78 -4.49
C THR A 306 -20.45 2.23 -4.17
N GLU A 307 -21.27 3.00 -3.47
CA GLU A 307 -22.67 2.68 -3.22
C GLU A 307 -23.50 2.49 -4.50
N GLU A 308 -23.04 3.06 -5.64
CA GLU A 308 -23.73 2.93 -6.93
C GLU A 308 -23.60 1.52 -7.51
N ASN A 309 -22.38 0.90 -7.43
CA ASN A 309 -22.09 -0.38 -8.07
C ASN A 309 -22.01 -1.56 -7.09
N ALA A 310 -21.82 -1.32 -5.80
CA ALA A 310 -21.75 -2.38 -4.78
C ALA A 310 -22.98 -3.31 -4.75
N PRO A 311 -24.23 -2.84 -4.96
CA PRO A 311 -25.39 -3.73 -5.03
C PRO A 311 -25.29 -4.77 -6.13
N ASP A 312 -24.62 -4.46 -7.26
CA ASP A 312 -24.55 -5.32 -8.45
C ASP A 312 -23.31 -6.23 -8.47
N ILE A 313 -22.37 -6.05 -7.55
CA ILE A 313 -21.18 -6.90 -7.44
C ILE A 313 -21.60 -8.34 -7.07
N GLN A 314 -21.08 -9.30 -7.85
CA GLN A 314 -21.42 -10.72 -7.73
C GLN A 314 -20.32 -11.57 -7.09
N ALA A 315 -19.17 -10.99 -6.80
CA ALA A 315 -18.05 -11.67 -6.17
C ALA A 315 -18.40 -12.14 -4.75
N LYS A 316 -17.90 -13.30 -4.35
CA LYS A 316 -17.98 -13.80 -2.97
C LYS A 316 -16.88 -13.23 -2.09
N ILE A 317 -15.73 -12.94 -2.70
CA ILE A 317 -14.55 -12.41 -2.04
C ILE A 317 -14.07 -11.15 -2.78
N LEU A 318 -13.80 -10.09 -2.05
CA LEU A 318 -13.18 -8.86 -2.52
C LEU A 318 -11.82 -8.72 -1.86
N VAL A 319 -10.73 -8.64 -2.65
CA VAL A 319 -9.37 -8.46 -2.14
C VAL A 319 -8.82 -7.12 -2.61
N GLU A 320 -8.65 -6.17 -1.73
CA GLU A 320 -8.27 -4.79 -2.06
C GLU A 320 -6.76 -4.66 -2.30
N ALA A 321 -6.32 -4.80 -3.54
CA ALA A 321 -4.91 -4.63 -3.92
C ALA A 321 -4.50 -3.14 -4.02
N ALA A 322 -5.39 -2.28 -4.51
CA ALA A 322 -5.20 -0.83 -4.48
C ALA A 322 -5.43 -0.27 -3.07
N ASN A 323 -5.01 0.97 -2.81
CA ASN A 323 -5.32 1.66 -1.57
C ASN A 323 -6.70 2.33 -1.66
N GLY A 324 -7.58 2.08 -0.69
CA GLY A 324 -8.90 2.67 -0.59
C GLY A 324 -9.81 2.46 -1.80
N PRO A 325 -9.85 1.28 -2.44
CA PRO A 325 -10.62 1.09 -3.67
C PRO A 325 -12.12 1.03 -3.42
N THR A 326 -12.54 0.74 -2.18
CA THR A 326 -13.95 0.58 -1.77
C THR A 326 -14.33 1.65 -0.76
N THR A 327 -15.43 2.37 -1.01
CA THR A 327 -15.96 3.36 -0.07
C THR A 327 -16.54 2.68 1.19
N LEU A 328 -16.66 3.43 2.28
CA LEU A 328 -17.23 2.88 3.53
C LEU A 328 -18.66 2.40 3.33
N LYS A 329 -19.49 3.16 2.60
CA LYS A 329 -20.88 2.76 2.28
C LYS A 329 -20.93 1.49 1.43
N ALA A 330 -20.05 1.37 0.43
CA ALA A 330 -19.94 0.17 -0.37
C ALA A 330 -19.51 -1.05 0.47
N THR A 331 -18.58 -0.85 1.41
CA THR A 331 -18.18 -1.89 2.37
C THR A 331 -19.37 -2.41 3.19
N GLU A 332 -20.23 -1.51 3.69
CA GLU A 332 -21.43 -1.89 4.43
C GLU A 332 -22.42 -2.68 3.56
N ILE A 333 -22.66 -2.25 2.31
CA ILE A 333 -23.53 -2.94 1.35
C ILE A 333 -23.02 -4.35 1.05
N LEU A 334 -21.72 -4.47 0.75
CA LEU A 334 -21.09 -5.75 0.42
C LEU A 334 -21.08 -6.71 1.62
N ALA A 335 -20.83 -6.20 2.83
CA ALA A 335 -20.90 -6.99 4.06
C ALA A 335 -22.32 -7.55 4.30
N GLN A 336 -23.37 -6.75 4.07
CA GLN A 336 -24.76 -7.20 4.16
C GLN A 336 -25.11 -8.28 3.11
N LYS A 337 -24.42 -8.28 1.96
CA LYS A 337 -24.50 -9.32 0.93
C LYS A 337 -23.71 -10.58 1.28
N GLY A 338 -22.95 -10.59 2.39
CA GLY A 338 -22.09 -11.70 2.78
C GLY A 338 -20.79 -11.80 2.00
N VAL A 339 -20.34 -10.72 1.33
CA VAL A 339 -19.05 -10.68 0.64
C VAL A 339 -17.92 -10.57 1.67
N LEU A 340 -16.95 -11.48 1.62
CA LEU A 340 -15.75 -11.39 2.43
C LEU A 340 -14.82 -10.32 1.84
N ILE A 341 -14.63 -9.21 2.57
CA ILE A 341 -13.74 -8.12 2.13
C ILE A 341 -12.42 -8.21 2.86
N VAL A 342 -11.33 -8.42 2.12
CA VAL A 342 -9.96 -8.34 2.66
C VAL A 342 -9.43 -6.92 2.45
N PRO A 343 -9.20 -6.14 3.52
CA PRO A 343 -8.88 -4.73 3.41
C PRO A 343 -7.47 -4.50 2.84
N ASP A 344 -7.31 -3.38 2.18
CA ASP A 344 -6.08 -2.92 1.53
C ASP A 344 -4.84 -2.92 2.45
N VAL A 345 -5.01 -2.47 3.70
CA VAL A 345 -3.90 -2.42 4.68
C VAL A 345 -3.32 -3.80 5.02
N LEU A 346 -4.06 -4.88 4.78
CA LEU A 346 -3.60 -6.27 4.88
C LEU A 346 -3.20 -6.80 3.50
N ALA A 347 -4.06 -6.67 2.49
CA ALA A 347 -3.89 -7.32 1.20
C ALA A 347 -2.61 -6.86 0.47
N ASN A 348 -2.32 -5.57 0.45
CA ASN A 348 -1.16 -5.01 -0.24
C ASN A 348 0.09 -4.84 0.64
N ALA A 349 0.11 -5.48 1.83
CA ALA A 349 1.24 -5.37 2.77
C ALA A 349 2.51 -6.10 2.32
N GLY A 350 2.46 -6.93 1.26
CA GLY A 350 3.63 -7.63 0.75
C GLY A 350 4.80 -6.70 0.43
N GLY A 351 4.51 -5.53 -0.11
CA GLY A 351 5.52 -4.50 -0.42
C GLY A 351 6.30 -4.00 0.81
N VAL A 352 5.65 -3.72 1.93
CA VAL A 352 6.32 -3.27 3.15
C VAL A 352 7.08 -4.41 3.83
N ILE A 353 6.59 -5.64 3.75
CA ILE A 353 7.28 -6.82 4.31
C ILE A 353 8.61 -7.07 3.57
N VAL A 354 8.63 -7.10 2.24
CA VAL A 354 9.88 -7.28 1.49
C VAL A 354 10.79 -6.05 1.61
N SER A 355 10.23 -4.85 1.77
CA SER A 355 11.00 -3.67 2.18
C SER A 355 11.69 -3.84 3.53
N TYR A 356 11.02 -4.47 4.50
CA TYR A 356 11.64 -4.83 5.78
C TYR A 356 12.77 -5.84 5.60
N PHE A 357 12.59 -6.85 4.76
CA PHE A 357 13.64 -7.83 4.46
C PHE A 357 14.87 -7.16 3.83
N GLU A 358 14.67 -6.23 2.90
CA GLU A 358 15.76 -5.44 2.32
C GLU A 358 16.55 -4.69 3.40
N TRP A 359 15.88 -4.02 4.33
CA TRP A 359 16.51 -3.33 5.45
C TRP A 359 17.28 -4.29 6.37
N VAL A 360 16.72 -5.47 6.69
CA VAL A 360 17.39 -6.50 7.48
C VAL A 360 18.68 -6.96 6.79
N GLN A 361 18.59 -7.32 5.51
CA GLN A 361 19.72 -7.77 4.71
C GLN A 361 20.83 -6.71 4.63
N ASN A 362 20.45 -5.45 4.42
CA ASN A 362 21.42 -4.34 4.35
C ASN A 362 22.14 -4.09 5.68
N ASN A 363 21.42 -4.20 6.82
CA ASN A 363 22.03 -4.00 8.14
C ASN A 363 22.90 -5.20 8.57
N GLN A 364 22.60 -6.40 8.07
CA GLN A 364 23.38 -7.62 8.35
C GLN A 364 24.55 -7.82 7.36
N GLY A 365 24.49 -7.18 6.18
CA GLY A 365 25.47 -7.41 5.11
C GLY A 365 25.38 -8.80 4.48
N TYR A 366 24.19 -9.45 4.57
CA TYR A 366 23.96 -10.79 4.04
C TYR A 366 22.62 -10.83 3.27
N TYR A 367 22.68 -11.26 2.02
CA TYR A 367 21.53 -11.23 1.10
C TYR A 367 20.91 -12.62 0.93
N TRP A 368 19.58 -12.65 0.96
CA TRP A 368 18.76 -13.84 0.88
C TRP A 368 18.45 -14.21 -0.57
N THR A 369 18.20 -15.49 -0.81
CA THR A 369 17.68 -16.00 -2.09
C THR A 369 16.22 -15.59 -2.27
N GLU A 370 15.72 -15.67 -3.50
CA GLU A 370 14.31 -15.39 -3.80
C GLU A 370 13.37 -16.34 -3.06
N GLU A 371 13.76 -17.61 -2.91
CA GLU A 371 13.02 -18.61 -2.15
C GLU A 371 12.91 -18.22 -0.67
N GLU A 372 14.02 -17.86 -0.04
CA GLU A 372 14.01 -17.38 1.37
C GLU A 372 13.12 -16.16 1.58
N VAL A 373 13.16 -15.19 0.66
CA VAL A 373 12.29 -14.00 0.69
C VAL A 373 10.82 -14.41 0.56
N SER A 374 10.52 -15.30 -0.38
CA SER A 374 9.18 -15.81 -0.65
C SER A 374 8.58 -16.54 0.55
N ASP A 375 9.31 -17.49 1.13
CA ASP A 375 8.84 -18.30 2.27
C ASP A 375 8.57 -17.45 3.51
N ARG A 376 9.46 -16.49 3.76
CA ARG A 376 9.28 -15.53 4.87
C ARG A 376 8.07 -14.63 4.66
N LEU A 377 7.87 -14.14 3.42
CA LEU A 377 6.70 -13.34 3.05
C LEU A 377 5.41 -14.14 3.25
N GLU A 378 5.36 -15.36 2.76
CA GLU A 378 4.18 -16.23 2.91
C GLU A 378 3.84 -16.49 4.37
N ARG A 379 4.83 -16.83 5.20
CA ARG A 379 4.63 -17.07 6.62
C ARG A 379 4.06 -15.86 7.34
N ILE A 380 4.61 -14.66 7.10
CA ILE A 380 4.13 -13.44 7.75
C ILE A 380 2.70 -13.13 7.32
N LEU A 381 2.40 -13.17 6.01
CA LEU A 381 1.08 -12.80 5.52
C LEU A 381 -0.01 -13.80 5.92
N LYS A 382 0.28 -15.10 5.93
CA LYS A 382 -0.67 -16.11 6.45
C LYS A 382 -1.01 -15.83 7.91
N THR A 383 -0.01 -15.61 8.75
CA THR A 383 -0.23 -15.28 10.16
C THR A 383 -1.02 -13.98 10.32
N SER A 384 -0.68 -12.96 9.55
CA SER A 384 -1.36 -11.67 9.59
C SER A 384 -2.83 -11.78 9.17
N PHE A 385 -3.10 -12.53 8.09
CA PHE A 385 -4.46 -12.78 7.63
C PHE A 385 -5.29 -13.48 8.72
N LEU A 386 -4.78 -14.56 9.29
CA LEU A 386 -5.50 -15.33 10.34
C LEU A 386 -5.76 -14.45 11.56
N ASN A 387 -4.78 -13.66 12.02
CA ASN A 387 -4.96 -12.76 13.16
C ASN A 387 -6.08 -11.74 12.92
N VAL A 388 -6.16 -11.16 11.72
CA VAL A 388 -7.22 -10.21 11.36
C VAL A 388 -8.55 -10.92 11.22
N TYR A 389 -8.61 -12.07 10.55
CA TYR A 389 -9.82 -12.84 10.36
C TYR A 389 -10.41 -13.33 11.69
N ASP A 390 -9.59 -13.92 12.56
CA ASP A 390 -10.02 -14.38 13.88
C ASP A 390 -10.51 -13.22 14.76
N THR A 391 -9.85 -12.06 14.67
CA THR A 391 -10.28 -10.84 15.36
C THR A 391 -11.64 -10.36 14.84
N SER A 392 -11.89 -10.43 13.53
CA SER A 392 -13.16 -10.09 12.89
C SER A 392 -14.28 -11.02 13.40
N ILE A 393 -14.06 -12.33 13.35
CA ILE A 393 -15.05 -13.33 13.80
C ILE A 393 -15.33 -13.20 15.31
N LYS A 394 -14.27 -13.15 16.13
CA LYS A 394 -14.39 -13.08 17.60
C LYS A 394 -15.18 -11.86 18.08
N ASN A 395 -15.01 -10.73 17.41
CA ASN A 395 -15.65 -9.47 17.81
C ASN A 395 -16.89 -9.13 17.00
N ASN A 396 -17.28 -9.99 16.04
CA ASN A 396 -18.40 -9.77 15.11
C ASN A 396 -18.33 -8.38 14.44
N ILE A 397 -17.20 -8.10 13.81
CA ILE A 397 -16.89 -6.85 13.10
C ILE A 397 -16.34 -7.15 11.70
N ASP A 398 -16.37 -6.19 10.79
CA ASP A 398 -15.75 -6.33 9.48
C ASP A 398 -14.21 -6.44 9.58
N MET A 399 -13.60 -7.02 8.53
CA MET A 399 -12.14 -7.22 8.52
C MET A 399 -11.35 -5.92 8.46
N ARG A 400 -11.89 -4.82 7.97
CA ARG A 400 -11.20 -3.51 7.97
C ARG A 400 -11.02 -3.01 9.41
N LEU A 401 -12.09 -2.98 10.20
CA LEU A 401 -12.01 -2.58 11.60
C LEU A 401 -11.12 -3.55 12.40
N ALA A 402 -11.22 -4.86 12.12
CA ALA A 402 -10.35 -5.87 12.74
C ALA A 402 -8.87 -5.64 12.41
N ALA A 403 -8.54 -5.28 11.16
CA ALA A 403 -7.19 -4.94 10.75
C ALA A 403 -6.63 -3.73 11.52
N TYR A 404 -7.44 -2.69 11.70
CA TYR A 404 -7.04 -1.53 12.51
C TYR A 404 -6.83 -1.90 13.97
N ILE A 405 -7.69 -2.73 14.56
CA ILE A 405 -7.51 -3.25 15.92
C ILE A 405 -6.18 -4.00 16.06
N VAL A 406 -5.89 -4.95 15.18
CA VAL A 406 -4.64 -5.72 15.18
C VAL A 406 -3.44 -4.79 14.98
N GLY A 407 -3.53 -3.86 14.02
CA GLY A 407 -2.45 -2.93 13.68
C GLY A 407 -2.11 -1.92 14.78
N LEU A 408 -3.12 -1.43 15.53
CA LEU A 408 -2.92 -0.47 16.61
C LEU A 408 -2.42 -1.10 17.90
N LYS A 409 -2.79 -2.36 18.17
CA LYS A 409 -2.54 -3.03 19.44
C LYS A 409 -1.08 -2.91 19.91
N LYS A 410 -0.15 -3.38 19.06
CA LYS A 410 1.29 -3.38 19.39
C LYS A 410 1.83 -1.98 19.65
N MET A 411 1.39 -0.99 18.88
CA MET A 411 1.83 0.39 19.01
C MET A 411 1.34 1.01 20.33
N VAL A 412 0.08 0.78 20.70
CA VAL A 412 -0.49 1.29 21.96
C VAL A 412 0.17 0.60 23.17
N GLU A 413 0.30 -0.74 23.15
CA GLU A 413 0.98 -1.49 24.20
C GLU A 413 2.45 -1.04 24.37
N ALA A 414 3.18 -0.85 23.27
CA ALA A 414 4.55 -0.34 23.31
C ALA A 414 4.62 1.06 23.93
N SER A 415 3.64 1.93 23.60
CA SER A 415 3.54 3.27 24.19
C SER A 415 3.28 3.23 25.70
N GLN A 416 2.43 2.30 26.15
CA GLN A 416 2.19 2.07 27.58
C GLN A 416 3.46 1.61 28.30
N PHE A 417 4.17 0.60 27.77
CA PHE A 417 5.42 0.13 28.37
C PHE A 417 6.52 1.20 28.39
N ARG A 418 6.50 2.14 27.47
CA ARG A 418 7.41 3.30 27.45
C ARG A 418 6.97 4.44 28.40
N GLY A 419 5.80 4.33 29.02
CA GLY A 419 5.26 5.37 29.90
C GLY A 419 4.81 6.63 29.18
N TRP A 420 4.38 6.50 27.92
CA TRP A 420 3.86 7.64 27.14
C TRP A 420 2.37 7.88 27.42
N ILE A 421 1.63 6.84 27.76
CA ILE A 421 0.21 6.84 28.16
C ILE A 421 -0.04 5.81 29.26
#